data_8ddf8113c413684604df46a723c63951
#
_entry.id   8ddf8113c413684604df46a723c63951
#
_cell.length_a   1.000
_cell.length_b   1.000
_cell.length_c   1.000
_cell.angle_alpha   90.00
_cell.angle_beta   90.00
_cell.angle_gamma   90.00
#
_symmetry.space_group_name_H-M   'P 1'
#
loop_
_entity.id
_entity.type
_entity.pdbx_description
1 polymer ?
#
loop_
_entity_poly.entity_id
_entity_poly.type
_entity_poly.pdbx_seq_one_letter_code
_entity_poly.pdbx_strand_id
1 'polypeptide(L)'
;VSMRVAVIGAGVAGLSAAYRLRAEAEVTLFDSAHTAGGHACTVEVEDNGRVLGLDTAFVVYNEPHYPSIAAFFGELGVATKAHTGRFCFFDAESDATYVSEDLELGEEEVAQRCPADFQLLWREAARFQREAPKDFIRGRADMSLGDYLDGNGYSKAFRYGFVVLISTAAWSVPADKIWQMPASTVIAFFYAHGAEGLGGRTVPWRTVEGGSISYVRAALGRLRAAGGLIRLATPVHRVVEHQDSVEVHSLDGTEWFDHVVLATHADEALAVLDRPTTSQRRLSAIAYHPTRAVLHTDPTVLPADRDTWRSWNYGRLGERHSWVVYYLNRLQDLTASRDYFLTLDCPLPIRPEAVLAEKSFRHPVFTAEVRRMQPTLHAVNEGSRVKFAGSYFHARRLGPDIVGSHESAFDSGLAAAESVLRDRSLADRPA
;
A
#
# COMPACT_ATOMS: atom_id res chain seq x y z
N VAL A 1 -23.51 29.20 -9.56
CA VAL A 1 -22.04 29.10 -9.67
C VAL A 1 -21.65 27.65 -9.43
N SER A 2 -20.83 27.09 -10.28
CA SER A 2 -20.30 25.73 -10.09
C SER A 2 -19.37 25.70 -8.88
N MET A 3 -19.47 24.65 -8.06
CA MET A 3 -18.58 24.46 -6.89
C MET A 3 -17.15 24.20 -7.35
N ARG A 4 -16.18 24.93 -6.83
CA ARG A 4 -14.75 24.76 -7.12
C ARG A 4 -14.07 23.95 -6.03
N VAL A 5 -13.41 22.87 -6.39
CA VAL A 5 -12.72 21.97 -5.43
C VAL A 5 -11.27 21.77 -5.85
N ALA A 6 -10.34 22.05 -4.92
CA ALA A 6 -8.95 21.66 -5.10
C ALA A 6 -8.72 20.27 -4.48
N VAL A 7 -8.02 19.41 -5.21
CA VAL A 7 -7.50 18.13 -4.71
C VAL A 7 -5.97 18.21 -4.74
N ILE A 8 -5.33 18.03 -3.58
CA ILE A 8 -3.90 18.17 -3.41
C ILE A 8 -3.29 16.80 -3.14
N GLY A 9 -2.47 16.33 -4.09
CA GLY A 9 -1.93 14.98 -4.16
C GLY A 9 -2.63 14.17 -5.26
N ALA A 10 -1.88 13.74 -6.30
CA ALA A 10 -2.38 12.94 -7.42
C ALA A 10 -2.07 11.45 -7.28
N GLY A 11 -1.92 10.96 -6.04
CA GLY A 11 -1.93 9.53 -5.71
C GLY A 11 -3.34 8.95 -5.83
N VAL A 12 -3.51 7.65 -5.57
CA VAL A 12 -4.80 6.96 -5.73
C VAL A 12 -5.92 7.59 -4.90
N ALA A 13 -5.64 8.12 -3.71
CA ALA A 13 -6.62 8.82 -2.87
C ALA A 13 -7.12 10.11 -3.55
N GLY A 14 -6.21 10.93 -4.08
CA GLY A 14 -6.59 12.14 -4.79
C GLY A 14 -7.26 11.86 -6.14
N LEU A 15 -6.80 10.84 -6.87
CA LEU A 15 -7.43 10.41 -8.12
C LEU A 15 -8.85 9.94 -7.89
N SER A 16 -9.13 9.16 -6.84
CA SER A 16 -10.48 8.71 -6.50
C SER A 16 -11.39 9.87 -6.09
N ALA A 17 -10.89 10.82 -5.29
CA ALA A 17 -11.63 12.02 -4.91
C ALA A 17 -11.95 12.89 -6.13
N ALA A 18 -10.95 13.20 -6.95
CA ALA A 18 -11.12 14.01 -8.17
C ALA A 18 -12.08 13.34 -9.17
N TYR A 19 -11.95 12.02 -9.34
CA TYR A 19 -12.82 11.24 -10.21
C TYR A 19 -14.27 11.26 -9.73
N ARG A 20 -14.50 11.12 -8.42
CA ARG A 20 -15.87 11.17 -7.85
C ARG A 20 -16.50 12.56 -8.00
N LEU A 21 -15.70 13.61 -7.82
CA LEU A 21 -16.17 15.01 -7.88
C LEU A 21 -16.38 15.53 -9.30
N ARG A 22 -15.75 14.95 -10.33
CA ARG A 22 -15.65 15.45 -11.69
C ARG A 22 -16.97 15.82 -12.38
N ALA A 23 -18.06 15.18 -11.99
CA ALA A 23 -19.37 15.42 -12.59
C ALA A 23 -20.18 16.51 -11.85
N GLU A 24 -19.74 16.93 -10.67
CA GLU A 24 -20.52 17.79 -9.77
C GLU A 24 -19.77 19.06 -9.34
N ALA A 25 -18.48 19.16 -9.68
CA ALA A 25 -17.63 20.28 -9.31
C ALA A 25 -16.59 20.59 -10.40
N GLU A 26 -16.12 21.84 -10.41
CA GLU A 26 -14.88 22.23 -11.11
C GLU A 26 -13.67 21.80 -10.30
N VAL A 27 -13.03 20.70 -10.71
CA VAL A 27 -11.92 20.09 -9.97
C VAL A 27 -10.58 20.60 -10.50
N THR A 28 -9.72 21.07 -9.62
CA THR A 28 -8.30 21.29 -9.88
C THR A 28 -7.47 20.31 -9.06
N LEU A 29 -6.74 19.41 -9.74
CA LEU A 29 -5.85 18.42 -9.14
C LEU A 29 -4.42 18.96 -9.15
N PHE A 30 -3.80 19.08 -7.96
CA PHE A 30 -2.41 19.51 -7.78
C PHE A 30 -1.53 18.34 -7.37
N ASP A 31 -0.29 18.32 -7.85
CA ASP A 31 0.77 17.46 -7.32
C ASP A 31 2.13 18.15 -7.42
N SER A 32 3.00 17.92 -6.44
CA SER A 32 4.37 18.42 -6.43
C SER A 32 5.28 17.66 -7.39
N ALA A 33 4.93 16.41 -7.72
CA ALA A 33 5.69 15.58 -8.66
C ALA A 33 5.38 15.93 -10.12
N HIS A 34 6.32 15.63 -11.01
CA HIS A 34 6.14 15.77 -12.47
C HIS A 34 5.19 14.71 -13.06
N THR A 35 4.91 13.64 -12.31
CA THR A 35 4.03 12.54 -12.73
C THR A 35 2.99 12.26 -11.65
N ALA A 36 1.75 12.02 -12.07
CA ALA A 36 0.70 11.57 -11.17
C ALA A 36 0.84 10.06 -10.87
N GLY A 37 0.22 9.62 -9.78
CA GLY A 37 0.12 8.21 -9.41
C GLY A 37 0.57 7.93 -7.96
N GLY A 38 1.50 8.72 -7.42
CA GLY A 38 2.07 8.47 -6.10
C GLY A 38 2.72 7.08 -6.04
N HIS A 39 2.19 6.16 -5.20
CA HIS A 39 2.63 4.77 -5.14
C HIS A 39 2.20 3.91 -6.34
N ALA A 40 1.32 4.38 -7.21
CA ALA A 40 1.13 3.82 -8.56
C ALA A 40 2.21 4.39 -9.48
N CYS A 41 3.41 3.85 -9.35
CA CYS A 41 4.62 4.38 -9.97
C CYS A 41 5.23 3.32 -10.91
N THR A 42 5.07 3.53 -12.20
CA THR A 42 5.56 2.64 -13.25
C THR A 42 6.78 3.27 -13.93
N VAL A 43 7.85 2.50 -14.10
CA VAL A 43 9.01 2.85 -14.91
C VAL A 43 8.88 2.14 -16.25
N GLU A 44 8.91 2.89 -17.33
CA GLU A 44 8.88 2.33 -18.69
C GLU A 44 10.30 2.00 -19.13
N VAL A 45 10.52 0.73 -19.54
CA VAL A 45 11.83 0.19 -19.94
C VAL A 45 11.72 -0.42 -21.34
N GLU A 46 12.68 -0.14 -22.19
CA GLU A 46 12.77 -0.79 -23.50
C GLU A 46 13.41 -2.19 -23.37
N ASP A 47 12.74 -3.19 -23.91
CA ASP A 47 13.20 -4.57 -23.97
C ASP A 47 12.90 -5.17 -25.36
N ASN A 48 13.93 -5.41 -26.16
CA ASN A 48 13.82 -5.96 -27.52
C ASN A 48 12.78 -5.24 -28.40
N GLY A 49 12.82 -3.90 -28.40
CA GLY A 49 11.93 -3.07 -29.23
C GLY A 49 10.50 -2.97 -28.71
N ARG A 50 10.25 -3.40 -27.46
CA ARG A 50 8.97 -3.25 -26.74
C ARG A 50 9.17 -2.42 -25.50
N VAL A 51 8.18 -1.59 -25.17
CA VAL A 51 8.16 -0.86 -23.89
C VAL A 51 7.43 -1.70 -22.87
N LEU A 52 8.11 -2.02 -21.77
CA LEU A 52 7.54 -2.71 -20.61
C LEU A 52 7.28 -1.69 -19.49
N GLY A 53 6.09 -1.74 -18.90
CA GLY A 53 5.76 -0.96 -17.72
C GLY A 53 6.07 -1.76 -16.45
N LEU A 54 7.10 -1.34 -15.71
CA LEU A 54 7.58 -2.02 -14.51
C LEU A 54 7.16 -1.21 -13.27
N ASP A 55 6.28 -1.78 -12.45
CA ASP A 55 5.78 -1.12 -11.25
C ASP A 55 6.81 -1.16 -10.11
N THR A 56 6.94 -0.04 -9.38
CA THR A 56 7.95 0.14 -8.33
C THR A 56 7.36 0.26 -6.92
N ALA A 57 6.04 0.23 -6.77
CA ALA A 57 5.38 0.20 -5.46
C ALA A 57 4.09 -0.62 -5.51
N PHE A 58 2.96 -0.07 -6.00
CA PHE A 58 1.74 -0.86 -6.18
C PHE A 58 1.85 -1.74 -7.42
N VAL A 59 1.94 -3.05 -7.24
CA VAL A 59 2.16 -4.03 -8.32
C VAL A 59 0.97 -4.96 -8.49
N VAL A 60 0.35 -5.40 -7.39
CA VAL A 60 -0.69 -6.43 -7.39
C VAL A 60 -1.84 -6.10 -6.46
N TYR A 61 -2.98 -6.70 -6.74
CA TYR A 61 -4.19 -6.66 -5.91
C TYR A 61 -4.96 -7.98 -6.01
N ASN A 62 -5.94 -8.17 -5.16
CA ASN A 62 -6.92 -9.24 -5.28
C ASN A 62 -8.34 -8.69 -5.14
N GLU A 63 -9.28 -9.18 -5.91
CA GLU A 63 -10.64 -8.65 -5.95
C GLU A 63 -11.39 -8.75 -4.61
N PRO A 64 -11.25 -9.83 -3.81
CA PRO A 64 -11.93 -9.92 -2.52
C PRO A 64 -11.56 -8.84 -1.51
N HIS A 65 -10.30 -8.35 -1.53
CA HIS A 65 -9.81 -7.37 -0.54
C HIS A 65 -9.50 -6.00 -1.14
N TYR A 66 -9.72 -5.85 -2.46
CA TYR A 66 -9.62 -4.59 -3.19
C TYR A 66 -10.86 -4.35 -4.06
N PRO A 67 -12.10 -4.49 -3.48
CA PRO A 67 -13.32 -4.44 -4.26
C PRO A 67 -13.57 -3.09 -4.91
N SER A 68 -13.21 -1.99 -4.25
CA SER A 68 -13.41 -0.63 -4.78
C SER A 68 -12.43 -0.34 -5.92
N ILE A 69 -11.17 -0.76 -5.78
CA ILE A 69 -10.14 -0.66 -6.82
C ILE A 69 -10.50 -1.53 -8.03
N ALA A 70 -10.94 -2.78 -7.80
CA ALA A 70 -11.34 -3.69 -8.87
C ALA A 70 -12.53 -3.12 -9.67
N ALA A 71 -13.53 -2.57 -8.99
CA ALA A 71 -14.67 -1.91 -9.63
C ALA A 71 -14.22 -0.68 -10.43
N PHE A 72 -13.28 0.12 -9.89
CA PHE A 72 -12.73 1.30 -10.54
C PHE A 72 -11.97 0.94 -11.83
N PHE A 73 -11.14 -0.10 -11.80
CA PHE A 73 -10.46 -0.58 -13.02
C PHE A 73 -11.45 -1.01 -14.09
N GLY A 74 -12.53 -1.72 -13.70
CA GLY A 74 -13.61 -2.08 -14.61
C GLY A 74 -14.33 -0.86 -15.22
N GLU A 75 -14.64 0.17 -14.41
CA GLU A 75 -15.26 1.41 -14.85
C GLU A 75 -14.37 2.21 -15.81
N LEU A 76 -13.05 2.20 -15.58
CA LEU A 76 -12.08 2.85 -16.45
C LEU A 76 -11.80 2.06 -17.73
N GLY A 77 -12.20 0.78 -17.81
CA GLY A 77 -11.86 -0.12 -18.91
C GLY A 77 -10.39 -0.54 -18.90
N VAL A 78 -9.76 -0.60 -17.72
CA VAL A 78 -8.35 -0.98 -17.55
C VAL A 78 -8.21 -2.49 -17.54
N ALA A 79 -7.39 -3.02 -18.44
CA ALA A 79 -7.13 -4.44 -18.51
C ALA A 79 -6.24 -4.91 -17.34
N THR A 80 -6.59 -6.06 -16.79
CA THR A 80 -5.84 -6.71 -15.72
C THR A 80 -5.70 -8.18 -15.99
N LYS A 81 -4.63 -8.80 -15.49
CA LYS A 81 -4.39 -10.22 -15.66
C LYS A 81 -4.14 -10.93 -14.35
N ALA A 82 -4.60 -12.18 -14.26
CA ALA A 82 -4.37 -13.02 -13.10
C ALA A 82 -2.95 -13.58 -13.11
N HIS A 83 -2.38 -13.76 -11.93
CA HIS A 83 -1.14 -14.48 -11.74
C HIS A 83 -1.20 -15.34 -10.49
N THR A 84 -0.33 -16.35 -10.42
CA THR A 84 -0.19 -17.16 -9.21
C THR A 84 0.84 -16.50 -8.32
N GLY A 85 0.38 -16.01 -7.16
CA GLY A 85 1.26 -15.50 -6.12
C GLY A 85 1.99 -16.65 -5.45
N ARG A 86 3.30 -16.69 -5.56
CA ARG A 86 4.18 -17.67 -4.91
C ARG A 86 5.35 -16.92 -4.29
N PHE A 87 5.90 -17.46 -3.23
CA PHE A 87 7.02 -16.84 -2.53
C PHE A 87 8.15 -17.82 -2.21
N CYS A 88 9.32 -17.26 -2.08
CA CYS A 88 10.53 -17.89 -1.61
C CYS A 88 10.99 -17.17 -0.35
N PHE A 89 11.45 -17.93 0.64
CA PHE A 89 12.17 -17.41 1.80
C PHE A 89 13.60 -17.92 1.74
N PHE A 90 14.56 -17.03 2.02
CA PHE A 90 15.96 -17.41 2.07
C PHE A 90 16.72 -16.63 3.14
N ASP A 91 17.69 -17.31 3.72
CA ASP A 91 18.63 -16.75 4.70
C ASP A 91 19.99 -16.62 4.05
N ALA A 92 20.47 -15.38 3.93
CA ALA A 92 21.74 -15.09 3.25
C ALA A 92 23.00 -15.48 4.06
N GLU A 93 22.86 -15.87 5.34
CA GLU A 93 23.97 -16.36 6.15
C GLU A 93 24.13 -17.89 6.06
N SER A 94 22.99 -18.59 6.07
CA SER A 94 22.98 -20.07 6.12
C SER A 94 22.67 -20.74 4.77
N ASP A 95 22.40 -19.96 3.72
CA ASP A 95 21.90 -20.42 2.42
C ASP A 95 20.60 -21.28 2.50
N ALA A 96 19.95 -21.28 3.65
CA ALA A 96 18.68 -21.99 3.83
C ALA A 96 17.59 -21.33 3.00
N THR A 97 16.94 -22.12 2.17
CA THR A 97 15.90 -21.65 1.24
C THR A 97 14.72 -22.61 1.29
N TYR A 98 13.51 -22.05 1.31
CA TYR A 98 12.26 -22.80 1.11
C TYR A 98 11.25 -21.98 0.32
N VAL A 99 10.33 -22.66 -0.32
CA VAL A 99 9.31 -22.04 -1.18
C VAL A 99 7.91 -22.26 -0.63
N SER A 100 6.96 -21.46 -1.07
CA SER A 100 5.55 -21.55 -0.61
C SER A 100 4.95 -22.94 -0.81
N GLU A 101 5.36 -23.65 -1.84
CA GLU A 101 4.92 -25.01 -2.15
C GLU A 101 5.33 -26.02 -1.06
N ASP A 102 6.45 -25.77 -0.38
CA ASP A 102 6.89 -26.63 0.75
C ASP A 102 5.94 -26.51 1.96
N LEU A 103 5.23 -25.37 2.08
CA LEU A 103 4.22 -25.18 3.12
C LEU A 103 2.92 -25.95 2.84
N GLU A 104 2.69 -26.35 1.59
CA GLU A 104 1.54 -27.16 1.18
C GLU A 104 1.76 -28.67 1.39
N LEU A 105 2.98 -29.10 1.73
CA LEU A 105 3.31 -30.50 1.99
C LEU A 105 2.57 -31.02 3.22
N GLY A 106 2.25 -32.32 3.21
CA GLY A 106 1.71 -33.01 4.37
C GLY A 106 2.74 -33.19 5.50
N GLU A 107 2.28 -33.38 6.74
CA GLU A 107 3.14 -33.54 7.92
C GLU A 107 4.19 -34.64 7.74
N GLU A 108 3.81 -35.79 7.15
CA GLU A 108 4.72 -36.91 6.90
C GLU A 108 5.82 -36.55 5.89
N GLU A 109 5.47 -35.82 4.82
CA GLU A 109 6.44 -35.38 3.81
C GLU A 109 7.41 -34.35 4.39
N VAL A 110 6.90 -33.38 5.15
CA VAL A 110 7.72 -32.39 5.86
C VAL A 110 8.70 -33.07 6.81
N ALA A 111 8.23 -34.07 7.60
CA ALA A 111 9.06 -34.81 8.54
C ALA A 111 10.17 -35.61 7.83
N GLN A 112 9.91 -36.12 6.63
CA GLN A 112 10.88 -36.94 5.87
C GLN A 112 11.86 -36.14 5.02
N ARG A 113 11.43 -34.99 4.48
CA ARG A 113 12.14 -34.26 3.43
C ARG A 113 12.77 -32.93 3.87
N CYS A 114 12.27 -32.34 4.98
CA CYS A 114 12.65 -31.00 5.37
C CYS A 114 13.55 -30.98 6.62
N PRO A 115 14.48 -30.00 6.73
CA PRO A 115 15.30 -29.80 7.93
C PRO A 115 14.43 -29.50 9.18
N ALA A 116 14.97 -29.80 10.37
CA ALA A 116 14.26 -29.65 11.65
C ALA A 116 13.72 -28.24 11.89
N ASP A 117 14.48 -27.21 11.50
CA ASP A 117 14.08 -25.80 11.66
C ASP A 117 12.88 -25.45 10.77
N PHE A 118 12.84 -25.98 9.55
CA PHE A 118 11.70 -25.82 8.66
C PHE A 118 10.48 -26.59 9.20
N GLN A 119 10.66 -27.79 9.73
CA GLN A 119 9.57 -28.55 10.34
C GLN A 119 8.93 -27.79 11.50
N LEU A 120 9.73 -27.12 12.33
CA LEU A 120 9.23 -26.27 13.40
C LEU A 120 8.45 -25.07 12.85
N LEU A 121 9.03 -24.35 11.88
CA LEU A 121 8.38 -23.22 11.21
C LEU A 121 7.04 -23.64 10.59
N TRP A 122 6.99 -24.77 9.90
CA TRP A 122 5.80 -25.32 9.25
C TRP A 122 4.68 -25.59 10.28
N ARG A 123 5.01 -26.28 11.38
CA ARG A 123 4.02 -26.56 12.45
C ARG A 123 3.48 -25.29 13.08
N GLU A 124 4.34 -24.32 13.33
CA GLU A 124 3.95 -23.05 13.95
C GLU A 124 3.16 -22.15 13.00
N ALA A 125 3.49 -22.15 11.71
CA ALA A 125 2.73 -21.48 10.69
C ALA A 125 1.31 -22.06 10.58
N ALA A 126 1.17 -23.40 10.55
CA ALA A 126 -0.13 -24.08 10.56
C ALA A 126 -0.94 -23.80 11.85
N ARG A 127 -0.25 -23.71 13.01
CA ARG A 127 -0.87 -23.31 14.28
C ARG A 127 -1.37 -21.86 14.22
N PHE A 128 -0.54 -20.94 13.77
CA PHE A 128 -0.89 -19.52 13.66
C PHE A 128 -2.14 -19.30 12.81
N GLN A 129 -2.20 -19.92 11.64
CA GLN A 129 -3.38 -19.82 10.76
C GLN A 129 -4.65 -20.37 11.37
N ARG A 130 -4.55 -21.44 12.14
CA ARG A 130 -5.71 -22.05 12.78
C ARG A 130 -6.20 -21.26 13.99
N GLU A 131 -5.29 -20.64 14.75
CA GLU A 131 -5.58 -20.05 16.06
C GLU A 131 -5.69 -18.51 16.03
N ALA A 132 -4.83 -17.83 15.32
CA ALA A 132 -4.81 -16.37 15.28
C ALA A 132 -6.13 -15.74 14.79
N PRO A 133 -6.83 -16.24 13.76
CA PRO A 133 -8.14 -15.71 13.38
C PRO A 133 -9.20 -15.87 14.47
N LYS A 134 -9.13 -16.95 15.27
CA LYS A 134 -10.05 -17.16 16.41
C LYS A 134 -9.77 -16.17 17.54
N ASP A 135 -8.48 -15.90 17.79
CA ASP A 135 -8.07 -14.92 18.79
C ASP A 135 -8.43 -13.49 18.35
N PHE A 136 -8.30 -13.19 17.07
CA PHE A 136 -8.78 -11.93 16.49
C PHE A 136 -10.29 -11.73 16.73
N ILE A 137 -11.12 -12.72 16.36
CA ILE A 137 -12.58 -12.66 16.52
C ILE A 137 -12.98 -12.54 18.00
N ARG A 138 -12.21 -13.13 18.92
CA ARG A 138 -12.46 -13.09 20.36
C ARG A 138 -11.90 -11.87 21.07
N GLY A 139 -11.27 -10.92 20.33
CA GLY A 139 -10.64 -9.73 20.88
C GLY A 139 -9.36 -10.02 21.71
N ARG A 140 -8.73 -11.18 21.52
CA ARG A 140 -7.49 -11.56 22.21
C ARG A 140 -6.21 -11.06 21.53
N ALA A 141 -6.35 -10.43 20.40
CA ALA A 141 -5.25 -9.85 19.61
C ALA A 141 -5.11 -8.32 19.81
N ASP A 142 -5.70 -7.74 20.85
CA ASP A 142 -5.61 -6.33 21.17
C ASP A 142 -4.36 -6.03 22.01
N MET A 143 -3.21 -6.34 21.43
CA MET A 143 -1.87 -6.11 21.99
C MET A 143 -0.86 -5.95 20.86
N SER A 144 0.41 -5.69 21.18
CA SER A 144 1.45 -5.66 20.17
C SER A 144 1.66 -7.06 19.56
N LEU A 145 2.13 -7.11 18.31
CA LEU A 145 2.46 -8.38 17.66
C LEU A 145 3.55 -9.13 18.44
N GLY A 146 4.54 -8.42 18.96
CA GLY A 146 5.60 -9.01 19.80
C GLY A 146 5.00 -9.73 21.01
N ASP A 147 4.19 -9.02 21.80
CA ASP A 147 3.55 -9.60 23.00
C ASP A 147 2.62 -10.77 22.65
N TYR A 148 1.89 -10.69 21.55
CA TYR A 148 1.03 -11.77 21.07
C TYR A 148 1.83 -13.05 20.76
N LEU A 149 2.93 -12.90 20.00
CA LEU A 149 3.76 -14.04 19.62
C LEU A 149 4.54 -14.60 20.81
N ASP A 150 5.00 -13.74 21.75
CA ASP A 150 5.66 -14.13 22.99
C ASP A 150 4.69 -14.89 23.91
N GLY A 151 3.52 -14.32 24.15
CA GLY A 151 2.51 -14.91 25.02
C GLY A 151 1.98 -16.26 24.50
N ASN A 152 2.02 -16.49 23.21
CA ASN A 152 1.63 -17.76 22.57
C ASN A 152 2.83 -18.72 22.35
N GLY A 153 4.05 -18.35 22.78
CA GLY A 153 5.24 -19.21 22.75
C GLY A 153 5.70 -19.57 21.34
N TYR A 154 5.56 -18.66 20.37
CA TYR A 154 6.08 -18.87 19.03
C TYR A 154 7.60 -18.76 18.99
N SER A 155 8.27 -19.65 18.26
CA SER A 155 9.73 -19.71 18.16
C SER A 155 10.31 -18.52 17.37
N LYS A 156 11.61 -18.29 17.54
CA LYS A 156 12.36 -17.33 16.72
C LYS A 156 12.32 -17.70 15.24
N ALA A 157 12.40 -18.99 14.91
CA ALA A 157 12.35 -19.47 13.53
C ALA A 157 11.05 -19.01 12.84
N PHE A 158 9.90 -19.19 13.47
CA PHE A 158 8.62 -18.72 12.94
C PHE A 158 8.53 -17.18 12.87
N ARG A 159 8.93 -16.50 13.93
CA ARG A 159 8.86 -15.03 14.00
C ARG A 159 9.65 -14.35 12.89
N TYR A 160 10.94 -14.69 12.77
CA TYR A 160 11.86 -14.06 11.84
C TYR A 160 11.89 -14.73 10.46
N GLY A 161 11.57 -16.03 10.38
CA GLY A 161 11.54 -16.77 9.14
C GLY A 161 10.21 -16.70 8.40
N PHE A 162 9.14 -16.19 9.02
CA PHE A 162 7.81 -16.12 8.41
C PHE A 162 7.11 -14.79 8.67
N VAL A 163 6.76 -14.50 9.94
CA VAL A 163 5.89 -13.34 10.26
C VAL A 163 6.53 -12.02 9.87
N VAL A 164 7.78 -11.79 10.30
CA VAL A 164 8.50 -10.54 10.02
C VAL A 164 8.72 -10.35 8.54
N LEU A 165 9.15 -11.40 7.82
CA LEU A 165 9.48 -11.27 6.41
C LEU A 165 8.27 -10.83 5.58
N ILE A 166 7.12 -11.49 5.76
CA ILE A 166 5.88 -11.12 5.06
C ILE A 166 5.40 -9.74 5.50
N SER A 167 5.42 -9.46 6.82
CA SER A 167 4.94 -8.18 7.34
C SER A 167 5.81 -7.00 6.91
N THR A 168 7.14 -7.15 6.90
CA THR A 168 8.07 -6.13 6.39
C THR A 168 7.79 -5.80 4.93
N ALA A 169 7.53 -6.80 4.10
CA ALA A 169 7.18 -6.59 2.70
C ALA A 169 5.80 -5.93 2.53
N ALA A 170 4.82 -6.31 3.37
CA ALA A 170 3.46 -5.79 3.28
C ALA A 170 3.36 -4.29 3.64
N TRP A 171 4.09 -3.85 4.66
CA TRP A 171 4.06 -2.47 5.15
C TRP A 171 5.34 -1.68 4.88
N SER A 172 6.36 -2.31 4.32
CA SER A 172 7.66 -1.67 4.03
C SER A 172 8.25 -0.95 5.24
N VAL A 173 8.19 -1.58 6.41
CA VAL A 173 8.75 -1.08 7.67
C VAL A 173 9.66 -2.13 8.31
N PRO A 174 10.72 -1.72 9.05
CA PRO A 174 11.68 -2.65 9.61
C PRO A 174 11.09 -3.50 10.75
N ALA A 175 11.75 -4.61 11.07
CA ALA A 175 11.30 -5.62 12.03
C ALA A 175 10.94 -5.04 13.41
N ASP A 176 11.71 -4.08 13.93
CA ASP A 176 11.43 -3.44 15.23
C ASP A 176 10.12 -2.67 15.25
N LYS A 177 9.68 -2.14 14.12
CA LYS A 177 8.37 -1.49 13.96
C LYS A 177 7.26 -2.52 13.82
N ILE A 178 7.50 -3.62 13.12
CA ILE A 178 6.53 -4.72 12.99
C ILE A 178 6.15 -5.28 14.37
N TRP A 179 7.12 -5.45 15.28
CA TRP A 179 6.83 -5.94 16.64
C TRP A 179 5.92 -5.02 17.44
N GLN A 180 5.93 -3.72 17.16
CA GLN A 180 5.09 -2.73 17.82
C GLN A 180 3.72 -2.57 17.17
N MET A 181 3.49 -3.15 15.99
CA MET A 181 2.19 -3.12 15.34
C MET A 181 1.14 -3.90 16.15
N PRO A 182 -0.13 -3.50 16.09
CA PRO A 182 -1.20 -4.29 16.69
C PRO A 182 -1.27 -5.69 16.07
N ALA A 183 -1.33 -6.72 16.90
CA ALA A 183 -1.46 -8.09 16.42
C ALA A 183 -2.73 -8.26 15.56
N SER A 184 -3.83 -7.58 15.92
CA SER A 184 -5.08 -7.58 15.15
C SER A 184 -4.87 -7.13 13.70
N THR A 185 -4.09 -6.07 13.47
CA THR A 185 -3.79 -5.56 12.12
C THR A 185 -3.01 -6.58 11.29
N VAL A 186 -1.98 -7.20 11.90
CA VAL A 186 -1.16 -8.20 11.21
C VAL A 186 -1.97 -9.47 10.92
N ILE A 187 -2.73 -9.95 11.89
CA ILE A 187 -3.59 -11.14 11.72
C ILE A 187 -4.66 -10.89 10.66
N ALA A 188 -5.30 -9.72 10.66
CA ALA A 188 -6.29 -9.34 9.66
C ALA A 188 -5.68 -9.33 8.25
N PHE A 189 -4.45 -8.81 8.10
CA PHE A 189 -3.72 -8.83 6.84
C PHE A 189 -3.46 -10.26 6.36
N PHE A 190 -2.91 -11.12 7.22
CA PHE A 190 -2.65 -12.52 6.86
C PHE A 190 -3.94 -13.26 6.48
N TYR A 191 -5.04 -13.01 7.19
CA TYR A 191 -6.35 -13.58 6.87
C TYR A 191 -6.88 -13.07 5.52
N ALA A 192 -6.80 -11.76 5.30
CA ALA A 192 -7.27 -11.10 4.09
C ALA A 192 -6.49 -11.52 2.83
N HIS A 193 -5.20 -11.83 2.96
CA HIS A 193 -4.34 -12.18 1.84
C HIS A 193 -4.13 -13.70 1.72
N GLY A 194 -4.93 -14.50 2.46
CA GLY A 194 -4.94 -15.96 2.36
C GLY A 194 -3.69 -16.60 2.88
N ALA A 195 -2.98 -16.01 3.86
CA ALA A 195 -1.70 -16.44 4.43
C ALA A 195 -0.95 -17.47 3.56
N GLU A 196 -0.88 -17.16 2.38
CA GLU A 196 -0.38 -17.77 1.15
C GLU A 196 0.11 -19.21 1.32
N GLY A 197 -0.78 -20.16 1.04
CA GLY A 197 -0.42 -21.58 0.99
C GLY A 197 -0.54 -22.35 2.28
N LEU A 198 -0.77 -21.74 3.43
CA LEU A 198 -0.95 -22.48 4.68
C LEU A 198 -2.43 -22.86 4.88
N GLY A 199 -2.84 -23.96 4.31
CA GLY A 199 -4.13 -24.60 4.64
C GLY A 199 -5.35 -24.13 3.87
N GLY A 200 -5.21 -23.74 2.60
CA GLY A 200 -6.30 -24.01 1.70
C GLY A 200 -7.06 -22.93 0.98
N ARG A 201 -6.67 -21.68 0.94
CA ARG A 201 -7.26 -20.73 -0.02
C ARG A 201 -6.19 -19.81 -0.59
N THR A 202 -5.69 -20.12 -1.76
CA THR A 202 -4.97 -19.14 -2.59
C THR A 202 -5.97 -18.06 -3.01
N VAL A 203 -5.71 -16.82 -2.62
CA VAL A 203 -6.44 -15.69 -3.17
C VAL A 203 -5.91 -15.42 -4.57
N PRO A 204 -6.77 -15.33 -5.60
CA PRO A 204 -6.31 -15.03 -6.95
C PRO A 204 -5.76 -13.61 -7.00
N TRP A 205 -4.46 -13.49 -7.27
CA TRP A 205 -3.79 -12.22 -7.47
C TRP A 205 -3.99 -11.71 -8.90
N ARG A 206 -3.99 -10.39 -9.04
CA ARG A 206 -4.07 -9.71 -10.33
C ARG A 206 -3.06 -8.58 -10.41
N THR A 207 -2.63 -8.25 -11.63
CA THR A 207 -1.81 -7.08 -11.92
C THR A 207 -2.43 -6.28 -13.07
N VAL A 208 -2.11 -4.99 -13.14
CA VAL A 208 -2.58 -4.10 -14.21
C VAL A 208 -1.72 -4.31 -15.46
N GLU A 209 -2.33 -4.54 -16.62
CA GLU A 209 -1.60 -4.65 -17.88
C GLU A 209 -0.95 -3.33 -18.27
N GLY A 210 0.34 -3.38 -18.61
CA GLY A 210 1.13 -2.18 -18.89
C GLY A 210 1.57 -1.38 -17.67
N GLY A 211 1.36 -1.93 -16.47
CA GLY A 211 1.68 -1.30 -15.18
C GLY A 211 0.56 -0.40 -14.65
N SER A 212 0.68 -0.03 -13.39
CA SER A 212 -0.30 0.79 -12.67
C SER A 212 -0.53 2.18 -13.29
N ILE A 213 0.43 2.70 -14.05
CA ILE A 213 0.28 3.94 -14.82
C ILE A 213 -0.93 3.90 -15.78
N SER A 214 -1.34 2.72 -16.23
CA SER A 214 -2.48 2.55 -17.15
C SER A 214 -3.77 3.08 -16.54
N TYR A 215 -4.10 2.72 -15.30
CA TYR A 215 -5.28 3.26 -14.63
C TYR A 215 -5.15 4.74 -14.25
N VAL A 216 -3.93 5.18 -13.90
CA VAL A 216 -3.65 6.60 -13.61
C VAL A 216 -3.95 7.45 -14.84
N ARG A 217 -3.42 7.07 -16.02
CA ARG A 217 -3.65 7.75 -17.28
C ARG A 217 -5.15 7.77 -17.65
N ALA A 218 -5.84 6.65 -17.46
CA ALA A 218 -7.27 6.55 -17.72
C ALA A 218 -8.10 7.48 -16.80
N ALA A 219 -7.81 7.50 -15.49
CA ALA A 219 -8.47 8.38 -14.52
C ALA A 219 -8.25 9.87 -14.86
N LEU A 220 -7.02 10.28 -15.16
CA LEU A 220 -6.70 11.63 -15.58
C LEU A 220 -7.39 12.01 -16.90
N GLY A 221 -7.50 11.06 -17.83
CA GLY A 221 -8.24 11.25 -19.09
C GLY A 221 -9.71 11.55 -18.83
N ARG A 222 -10.35 10.81 -17.91
CA ARG A 222 -11.75 11.05 -17.51
C ARG A 222 -11.94 12.40 -16.80
N LEU A 223 -10.96 12.78 -15.95
CA LEU A 223 -11.00 14.08 -15.27
C LEU A 223 -10.91 15.23 -16.29
N ARG A 224 -9.96 15.18 -17.24
CA ARG A 224 -9.83 16.18 -18.32
C ARG A 224 -11.08 16.28 -19.19
N ALA A 225 -11.65 15.13 -19.55
CA ALA A 225 -12.88 15.08 -20.36
C ALA A 225 -14.10 15.72 -19.67
N ALA A 226 -14.09 15.78 -18.34
CA ALA A 226 -15.08 16.47 -17.52
C ALA A 226 -14.74 17.97 -17.27
N GLY A 227 -13.68 18.50 -17.87
CA GLY A 227 -13.24 19.89 -17.68
C GLY A 227 -12.32 20.14 -16.49
N GLY A 228 -11.89 19.07 -15.79
CA GLY A 228 -10.98 19.18 -14.64
C GLY A 228 -9.57 19.60 -15.05
N LEU A 229 -8.95 20.44 -14.23
CA LEU A 229 -7.59 20.93 -14.41
C LEU A 229 -6.59 20.01 -13.68
N ILE A 230 -5.45 19.73 -14.30
CA ILE A 230 -4.38 18.92 -13.72
C ILE A 230 -3.09 19.73 -13.74
N ARG A 231 -2.54 19.99 -12.57
CA ARG A 231 -1.33 20.77 -12.34
C ARG A 231 -0.29 19.93 -11.62
N LEU A 232 0.58 19.30 -12.39
CA LEU A 232 1.75 18.57 -11.91
C LEU A 232 2.93 19.52 -11.75
N ALA A 233 3.95 19.10 -11.01
CA ALA A 233 5.10 19.94 -10.64
C ALA A 233 4.67 21.29 -9.99
N THR A 234 3.51 21.31 -9.34
CA THR A 234 2.92 22.49 -8.73
C THR A 234 2.68 22.24 -7.24
N PRO A 235 3.73 22.30 -6.40
CA PRO A 235 3.58 22.09 -4.97
C PRO A 235 2.72 23.16 -4.32
N VAL A 236 1.74 22.71 -3.55
CA VAL A 236 0.97 23.56 -2.63
C VAL A 236 1.72 23.62 -1.30
N HIS A 237 1.98 24.82 -0.83
CA HIS A 237 2.77 25.05 0.38
C HIS A 237 1.97 25.66 1.53
N ARG A 238 0.75 26.16 1.29
CA ARG A 238 -0.13 26.67 2.32
C ARG A 238 -1.60 26.58 1.92
N VAL A 239 -2.45 26.22 2.89
CA VAL A 239 -3.91 26.17 2.75
C VAL A 239 -4.51 26.90 3.94
N VAL A 240 -5.34 27.90 3.67
CA VAL A 240 -6.01 28.72 4.68
C VAL A 240 -7.52 28.53 4.57
N GLU A 241 -8.13 27.96 5.59
CA GLU A 241 -9.58 27.79 5.66
C GLU A 241 -10.23 29.07 6.20
N HIS A 242 -11.21 29.58 5.48
CA HIS A 242 -12.08 30.69 5.85
C HIS A 242 -13.51 30.16 6.07
N GLN A 243 -14.41 31.03 6.52
CA GLN A 243 -15.80 30.65 6.79
C GLN A 243 -16.49 30.08 5.53
N ASP A 244 -16.32 30.74 4.38
CA ASP A 244 -17.08 30.44 3.15
C ASP A 244 -16.21 29.90 2.01
N SER A 245 -14.90 29.83 2.18
CA SER A 245 -13.95 29.44 1.13
C SER A 245 -12.64 28.92 1.70
N VAL A 246 -11.80 28.37 0.83
CA VAL A 246 -10.43 27.95 1.17
C VAL A 246 -9.46 28.59 0.20
N GLU A 247 -8.43 29.21 0.73
CA GLU A 247 -7.34 29.82 -0.02
C GLU A 247 -6.19 28.80 -0.16
N VAL A 248 -5.75 28.53 -1.39
CA VAL A 248 -4.68 27.60 -1.74
C VAL A 248 -3.52 28.35 -2.35
N HIS A 249 -2.35 28.24 -1.72
CA HIS A 249 -1.10 28.85 -2.19
C HIS A 249 -0.21 27.77 -2.82
N SER A 250 0.05 27.93 -4.10
CA SER A 250 0.97 27.09 -4.87
C SER A 250 2.12 27.91 -5.45
N LEU A 251 3.02 27.27 -6.18
CA LEU A 251 4.05 28.01 -6.92
C LEU A 251 3.46 28.92 -8.03
N ASP A 252 2.29 28.57 -8.55
CA ASP A 252 1.62 29.35 -9.61
C ASP A 252 0.85 30.55 -9.05
N GLY A 253 0.78 30.71 -7.73
CA GLY A 253 0.09 31.79 -7.04
C GLY A 253 -0.99 31.31 -6.08
N THR A 254 -1.92 32.22 -5.78
CA THR A 254 -3.01 32.00 -4.83
C THR A 254 -4.35 31.86 -5.53
N GLU A 255 -5.11 30.85 -5.19
CA GLU A 255 -6.44 30.59 -5.73
C GLU A 255 -7.44 30.27 -4.63
N TRP A 256 -8.73 30.50 -4.92
CA TRP A 256 -9.84 30.31 -4.00
C TRP A 256 -10.72 29.16 -4.46
N PHE A 257 -11.10 28.31 -3.49
CA PHE A 257 -11.96 27.13 -3.70
C PHE A 257 -13.06 27.09 -2.63
N ASP A 258 -14.16 26.42 -2.94
CA ASP A 258 -15.21 26.17 -1.96
C ASP A 258 -14.80 25.07 -0.97
N HIS A 259 -14.06 24.07 -1.45
CA HIS A 259 -13.52 22.97 -0.65
C HIS A 259 -12.13 22.55 -1.13
N VAL A 260 -11.37 21.93 -0.22
CA VAL A 260 -10.06 21.32 -0.50
C VAL A 260 -10.06 19.87 0.01
N VAL A 261 -9.51 18.96 -0.80
CA VAL A 261 -9.17 17.60 -0.37
C VAL A 261 -7.65 17.46 -0.30
N LEU A 262 -7.10 17.28 0.89
CA LEU A 262 -5.69 16.98 1.13
C LEU A 262 -5.50 15.46 1.04
N ALA A 263 -4.94 15.01 -0.09
CA ALA A 263 -4.74 13.60 -0.41
C ALA A 263 -3.24 13.23 -0.43
N THR A 264 -2.46 13.91 0.41
CA THR A 264 -1.04 13.67 0.67
C THR A 264 -0.86 12.82 1.93
N HIS A 265 0.38 12.58 2.36
CA HIS A 265 0.65 11.98 3.67
C HIS A 265 0.09 12.86 4.79
N ALA A 266 -0.26 12.25 5.93
CA ALA A 266 -0.91 12.96 7.04
C ALA A 266 -0.06 14.10 7.60
N ASP A 267 1.25 13.90 7.72
CA ASP A 267 2.21 14.91 8.16
C ASP A 267 2.36 16.06 7.15
N GLU A 268 2.40 15.75 5.85
CA GLU A 268 2.43 16.74 4.77
C GLU A 268 1.13 17.54 4.71
N ALA A 269 -0.01 16.87 4.85
CA ALA A 269 -1.32 17.51 4.91
C ALA A 269 -1.43 18.52 6.08
N LEU A 270 -0.91 18.13 7.26
CA LEU A 270 -0.86 19.05 8.41
C LEU A 270 0.12 20.20 8.21
N ALA A 271 1.24 19.96 7.53
CA ALA A 271 2.28 20.97 7.32
C ALA A 271 1.83 22.13 6.43
N VAL A 272 0.92 21.86 5.48
CA VAL A 272 0.40 22.91 4.58
C VAL A 272 -0.76 23.71 5.18
N LEU A 273 -1.38 23.24 6.28
CA LEU A 273 -2.49 23.93 6.93
C LEU A 273 -2.01 25.10 7.78
N ASP A 274 -2.61 26.26 7.57
CA ASP A 274 -2.32 27.45 8.37
C ASP A 274 -2.74 27.27 9.83
N ARG A 275 -3.95 26.76 10.07
CA ARG A 275 -4.53 26.57 11.42
C ARG A 275 -5.30 25.27 11.53
N PRO A 276 -4.62 24.12 11.70
CA PRO A 276 -5.33 22.86 11.88
C PRO A 276 -6.15 22.85 13.17
N THR A 277 -7.37 22.34 13.09
CA THR A 277 -8.27 22.15 14.24
C THR A 277 -7.73 21.08 15.20
N THR A 278 -8.28 21.00 16.39
CA THR A 278 -7.92 19.94 17.37
C THR A 278 -8.17 18.54 16.81
N SER A 279 -9.25 18.33 16.05
CA SER A 279 -9.55 17.04 15.40
C SER A 279 -8.50 16.71 14.36
N GLN A 280 -8.12 17.66 13.50
CA GLN A 280 -7.11 17.48 12.44
C GLN A 280 -5.71 17.20 13.02
N ARG A 281 -5.33 17.83 14.13
CA ARG A 281 -4.04 17.58 14.80
C ARG A 281 -3.83 16.13 15.24
N ARG A 282 -4.89 15.34 15.38
CA ARG A 282 -4.79 13.89 15.66
C ARG A 282 -3.98 13.15 14.59
N LEU A 283 -3.96 13.64 13.36
CA LEU A 283 -3.17 13.08 12.27
C LEU A 283 -1.66 13.10 12.55
N SER A 284 -1.18 13.94 13.48
CA SER A 284 0.24 13.98 13.88
C SER A 284 0.73 12.69 14.57
N ALA A 285 -0.18 11.83 15.03
CA ALA A 285 0.17 10.52 15.57
C ALA A 285 0.63 9.51 14.48
N ILE A 286 0.39 9.82 13.21
CA ILE A 286 0.72 8.95 12.09
C ILE A 286 2.15 9.26 11.64
N ALA A 287 3.09 8.42 12.07
CA ALA A 287 4.47 8.49 11.61
C ALA A 287 4.65 7.78 10.27
N TYR A 288 5.70 8.15 9.55
CA TYR A 288 6.06 7.53 8.27
C TYR A 288 7.48 6.97 8.29
N HIS A 289 7.66 5.84 7.62
CA HIS A 289 8.96 5.22 7.41
C HIS A 289 9.36 5.33 5.93
N PRO A 290 10.59 5.81 5.62
CA PRO A 290 11.08 5.82 4.25
C PRO A 290 11.51 4.43 3.81
N THR A 291 11.22 4.06 2.56
CA THR A 291 11.59 2.79 1.93
C THR A 291 12.32 3.08 0.63
N ARG A 292 13.50 2.48 0.49
CA ARG A 292 14.28 2.54 -0.74
C ARG A 292 13.86 1.41 -1.68
N ALA A 293 13.34 1.75 -2.85
CA ALA A 293 12.97 0.82 -3.90
C ALA A 293 13.93 0.92 -5.08
N VAL A 294 14.57 -0.18 -5.43
CA VAL A 294 15.53 -0.24 -6.54
C VAL A 294 15.00 -1.20 -7.62
N LEU A 295 14.76 -0.68 -8.80
CA LEU A 295 14.44 -1.47 -10.00
C LEU A 295 15.75 -1.83 -10.70
N HIS A 296 16.02 -3.11 -10.92
CA HIS A 296 17.30 -3.57 -11.44
C HIS A 296 17.20 -4.93 -12.16
N THR A 297 18.31 -5.35 -12.75
CA THR A 297 18.47 -6.66 -13.44
C THR A 297 19.54 -7.54 -12.77
N ASP A 298 19.98 -7.21 -11.56
CA ASP A 298 21.02 -7.94 -10.85
C ASP A 298 20.44 -9.12 -10.06
N PRO A 299 20.74 -10.39 -10.41
CA PRO A 299 20.23 -11.55 -9.69
C PRO A 299 21.00 -11.88 -8.39
N THR A 300 22.11 -11.20 -8.09
CA THR A 300 22.99 -11.56 -6.96
C THR A 300 22.38 -11.35 -5.59
N VAL A 301 21.24 -10.64 -5.54
CA VAL A 301 20.45 -10.41 -4.30
C VAL A 301 19.45 -11.52 -4.01
N LEU A 302 19.44 -12.58 -4.84
CA LEU A 302 18.56 -13.74 -4.77
C LEU A 302 19.37 -15.02 -4.50
N PRO A 303 18.73 -16.12 -4.09
CA PRO A 303 19.40 -17.42 -4.02
C PRO A 303 20.09 -17.81 -5.34
N ALA A 304 21.23 -18.50 -5.24
CA ALA A 304 21.96 -18.97 -6.43
C ALA A 304 21.13 -19.96 -7.28
N ASP A 305 20.31 -20.77 -6.62
CA ASP A 305 19.39 -21.69 -7.29
C ASP A 305 18.16 -20.95 -7.83
N ARG A 306 18.15 -20.74 -9.15
CA ARG A 306 17.06 -20.05 -9.86
C ARG A 306 15.71 -20.78 -9.78
N ASP A 307 15.71 -22.08 -9.53
CA ASP A 307 14.49 -22.87 -9.44
C ASP A 307 13.69 -22.55 -8.18
N THR A 308 14.34 -21.91 -7.20
CA THR A 308 13.69 -21.42 -5.98
C THR A 308 13.03 -20.04 -6.14
N TRP A 309 13.33 -19.28 -7.20
CA TRP A 309 12.80 -17.93 -7.37
C TRP A 309 11.28 -17.94 -7.58
N ARG A 310 10.60 -17.06 -6.85
CA ARG A 310 9.14 -16.90 -6.92
C ARG A 310 8.76 -15.44 -7.21
N SER A 311 7.49 -15.17 -7.24
CA SER A 311 6.96 -13.80 -7.43
C SER A 311 7.48 -12.85 -6.37
N TRP A 312 7.49 -13.30 -5.11
CA TRP A 312 8.12 -12.59 -3.96
C TRP A 312 9.23 -13.46 -3.38
N ASN A 313 10.38 -12.86 -3.19
CA ASN A 313 11.53 -13.54 -2.58
C ASN A 313 11.95 -12.75 -1.34
N TYR A 314 11.68 -13.32 -0.18
CA TYR A 314 11.93 -12.70 1.11
C TYR A 314 13.31 -13.12 1.61
N GLY A 315 14.21 -12.14 1.72
CA GLY A 315 15.56 -12.34 2.21
C GLY A 315 15.72 -11.93 3.67
N ARG A 316 16.57 -12.64 4.39
CA ARG A 316 17.00 -12.34 5.75
C ARG A 316 18.52 -12.36 5.86
N LEU A 317 19.07 -11.44 6.65
CA LEU A 317 20.46 -11.42 7.06
C LEU A 317 20.52 -11.18 8.59
N GLY A 318 20.71 -12.24 9.35
CA GLY A 318 20.56 -12.23 10.81
C GLY A 318 19.12 -11.95 11.26
N GLU A 319 18.97 -11.42 12.49
CA GLU A 319 17.67 -11.07 13.06
C GLU A 319 17.23 -9.63 12.73
N ARG A 320 18.11 -8.81 12.16
CA ARG A 320 17.90 -7.35 12.03
C ARG A 320 17.53 -6.89 10.63
N HIS A 321 17.99 -7.61 9.62
CA HIS A 321 17.80 -7.19 8.24
C HIS A 321 16.92 -8.17 7.50
N SER A 322 15.80 -7.66 7.00
CA SER A 322 14.91 -8.37 6.10
C SER A 322 14.61 -7.46 4.91
N TRP A 323 14.48 -8.06 3.74
CA TRP A 323 14.12 -7.36 2.51
C TRP A 323 13.24 -8.24 1.64
N VAL A 324 12.68 -7.65 0.60
CA VAL A 324 11.95 -8.40 -0.42
C VAL A 324 12.48 -8.05 -1.81
N VAL A 325 12.58 -9.07 -2.64
CA VAL A 325 12.83 -8.94 -4.07
C VAL A 325 11.59 -9.41 -4.83
N TYR A 326 10.93 -8.51 -5.52
CA TYR A 326 9.84 -8.81 -6.43
C TYR A 326 10.42 -9.23 -7.77
N TYR A 327 10.16 -10.44 -8.19
CA TYR A 327 10.51 -10.91 -9.53
C TYR A 327 9.39 -10.52 -10.49
N LEU A 328 9.55 -9.37 -11.14
CA LEU A 328 8.50 -8.71 -11.91
C LEU A 328 8.09 -9.53 -13.13
N ASN A 329 9.00 -10.31 -13.73
CA ASN A 329 8.67 -11.20 -14.84
C ASN A 329 7.54 -12.17 -14.48
N ARG A 330 7.54 -12.70 -13.27
CA ARG A 330 6.45 -13.54 -12.75
C ARG A 330 5.29 -12.71 -12.21
N LEU A 331 5.60 -11.67 -11.46
CA LEU A 331 4.59 -10.90 -10.74
C LEU A 331 3.68 -10.09 -11.67
N GLN A 332 4.27 -9.53 -12.75
CA GLN A 332 3.53 -8.80 -13.77
C GLN A 332 3.30 -9.63 -15.05
N ASP A 333 3.66 -10.93 -15.03
CA ASP A 333 3.55 -11.86 -16.16
C ASP A 333 4.10 -11.23 -17.45
N LEU A 334 5.39 -10.85 -17.41
CA LEU A 334 6.06 -10.14 -18.48
C LEU A 334 6.61 -11.11 -19.55
N THR A 335 6.40 -10.79 -20.82
CA THR A 335 7.18 -11.37 -21.92
C THR A 335 8.42 -10.49 -22.11
N ALA A 336 9.53 -10.86 -21.47
CA ALA A 336 10.74 -10.06 -21.42
C ALA A 336 11.98 -10.91 -21.78
N SER A 337 13.03 -10.25 -22.30
CA SER A 337 14.30 -10.88 -22.65
C SER A 337 15.27 -10.98 -21.47
N ARG A 338 15.02 -10.21 -20.41
CA ARG A 338 15.84 -10.13 -19.20
C ARG A 338 14.99 -10.37 -17.97
N ASP A 339 15.65 -10.69 -16.86
CA ASP A 339 15.02 -10.71 -15.53
C ASP A 339 14.98 -9.28 -14.96
N TYR A 340 13.80 -8.89 -14.48
CA TYR A 340 13.56 -7.60 -13.83
C TYR A 340 13.17 -7.80 -12.38
N PHE A 341 13.85 -7.10 -11.50
CA PHE A 341 13.66 -7.17 -10.06
C PHE A 341 13.34 -5.81 -9.47
N LEU A 342 12.42 -5.78 -8.52
CA LEU A 342 12.23 -4.64 -7.63
C LEU A 342 12.62 -5.06 -6.22
N THR A 343 13.63 -4.41 -5.66
CA THR A 343 14.14 -4.71 -4.33
C THR A 343 13.78 -3.59 -3.37
N LEU A 344 13.21 -3.94 -2.21
CA LEU A 344 12.90 -2.98 -1.14
C LEU A 344 13.86 -3.17 0.02
N ASP A 345 14.54 -2.09 0.40
CA ASP A 345 15.44 -1.98 1.56
C ASP A 345 16.52 -3.09 1.66
N CYS A 346 16.99 -3.59 0.53
CA CYS A 346 18.01 -4.64 0.51
C CYS A 346 19.33 -4.15 1.06
N PRO A 347 19.93 -4.84 2.06
CA PRO A 347 21.24 -4.51 2.59
C PRO A 347 22.39 -4.99 1.70
N LEU A 348 22.12 -5.89 0.76
CA LEU A 348 23.12 -6.41 -0.17
C LEU A 348 23.40 -5.41 -1.29
N PRO A 349 24.64 -5.32 -1.78
CA PRO A 349 24.98 -4.43 -2.87
C PRO A 349 24.33 -4.89 -4.18
N ILE A 350 23.73 -3.95 -4.90
CA ILE A 350 23.25 -4.13 -6.29
C ILE A 350 24.28 -3.50 -7.20
N ARG A 351 24.68 -4.20 -8.25
CA ARG A 351 25.64 -3.68 -9.23
C ARG A 351 25.12 -2.39 -9.88
N PRO A 352 25.87 -1.28 -9.84
CA PRO A 352 25.40 0.01 -10.36
C PRO A 352 24.92 -0.03 -11.81
N GLU A 353 25.60 -0.81 -12.67
CA GLU A 353 25.27 -0.96 -14.09
C GLU A 353 23.97 -1.74 -14.34
N ALA A 354 23.49 -2.47 -13.34
CA ALA A 354 22.23 -3.19 -13.40
C ALA A 354 21.02 -2.37 -12.90
N VAL A 355 21.26 -1.23 -12.26
CA VAL A 355 20.21 -0.35 -11.73
C VAL A 355 19.53 0.37 -12.88
N LEU A 356 18.20 0.24 -12.97
CA LEU A 356 17.38 0.91 -13.98
C LEU A 356 16.71 2.17 -13.41
N ALA A 357 16.26 2.10 -12.16
CA ALA A 357 15.71 3.25 -11.45
C ALA A 357 15.80 3.05 -9.93
N GLU A 358 15.87 4.17 -9.21
CA GLU A 358 15.78 4.20 -7.76
C GLU A 358 14.65 5.15 -7.37
N LYS A 359 13.82 4.72 -6.41
CA LYS A 359 12.70 5.48 -5.86
C LYS A 359 12.76 5.45 -4.34
N SER A 360 12.26 6.50 -3.73
CA SER A 360 12.02 6.54 -2.30
C SER A 360 10.53 6.74 -2.05
N PHE A 361 9.95 5.85 -1.27
CA PHE A 361 8.56 5.93 -0.84
C PHE A 361 8.51 6.09 0.67
N ARG A 362 7.37 6.58 1.18
CA ARG A 362 7.13 6.70 2.62
C ARG A 362 5.85 5.95 2.96
N HIS A 363 5.93 5.07 3.95
CA HIS A 363 4.78 4.25 4.36
C HIS A 363 4.35 4.61 5.78
N PRO A 364 3.02 4.70 6.07
CA PRO A 364 2.53 4.98 7.40
C PRO A 364 2.85 3.83 8.36
N VAL A 365 3.26 4.17 9.58
CA VAL A 365 3.51 3.21 10.65
C VAL A 365 2.27 3.08 11.52
N PHE A 366 1.70 1.88 11.58
CA PHE A 366 0.48 1.62 12.33
C PHE A 366 0.81 1.15 13.75
N THR A 367 0.76 2.08 14.69
CA THR A 367 0.91 1.81 16.12
C THR A 367 -0.43 1.45 16.76
N ALA A 368 -0.40 0.96 18.01
CA ALA A 368 -1.63 0.74 18.79
C ALA A 368 -2.45 2.03 18.97
N GLU A 369 -1.80 3.20 19.05
CA GLU A 369 -2.48 4.51 19.09
C GLU A 369 -3.22 4.78 17.80
N VAL A 370 -2.55 4.65 16.65
CA VAL A 370 -3.16 4.84 15.33
C VAL A 370 -4.31 3.87 15.10
N ARG A 371 -4.17 2.60 15.54
CA ARG A 371 -5.24 1.60 15.46
C ARG A 371 -6.48 2.04 16.26
N ARG A 372 -6.30 2.52 17.49
CA ARG A 372 -7.42 3.01 18.32
C ARG A 372 -8.11 4.24 17.73
N MET A 373 -7.43 5.04 16.94
CA MET A 373 -8.00 6.19 16.24
C MET A 373 -8.89 5.80 15.06
N GLN A 374 -8.63 4.68 14.40
CA GLN A 374 -9.26 4.30 13.13
C GLN A 374 -10.80 4.42 13.12
N PRO A 375 -11.55 3.92 14.12
CA PRO A 375 -13.02 3.99 14.10
C PRO A 375 -13.59 5.41 14.07
N THR A 376 -12.83 6.40 14.55
CA THR A 376 -13.26 7.81 14.65
C THR A 376 -12.41 8.76 13.81
N LEU A 377 -11.46 8.25 13.03
CA LEU A 377 -10.54 9.10 12.28
C LEU A 377 -11.27 9.91 11.21
N HIS A 378 -12.36 9.40 10.64
CA HIS A 378 -13.19 10.10 9.67
C HIS A 378 -13.74 11.45 10.19
N ALA A 379 -13.85 11.64 11.52
CA ALA A 379 -14.31 12.88 12.12
C ALA A 379 -13.39 14.09 11.84
N VAL A 380 -12.15 13.87 11.35
CA VAL A 380 -11.27 14.97 10.89
C VAL A 380 -11.86 15.71 9.69
N ASN A 381 -12.79 15.08 8.97
CA ASN A 381 -13.46 15.63 7.81
C ASN A 381 -14.80 16.31 8.12
N GLU A 382 -15.22 16.33 9.40
CA GLU A 382 -16.48 16.94 9.81
C GLU A 382 -16.31 18.41 10.13
N GLY A 383 -17.29 19.23 9.73
CA GLY A 383 -17.34 20.66 10.07
C GLY A 383 -16.20 21.51 9.51
N SER A 384 -15.48 21.05 8.48
CA SER A 384 -14.38 21.75 7.81
C SER A 384 -14.54 21.68 6.30
N ARG A 385 -14.16 22.75 5.61
CA ARG A 385 -14.07 22.77 4.13
C ARG A 385 -12.83 22.04 3.62
N VAL A 386 -11.88 21.73 4.51
CA VAL A 386 -10.70 20.95 4.21
C VAL A 386 -10.93 19.50 4.63
N LYS A 387 -10.87 18.59 3.66
CA LYS A 387 -11.03 17.15 3.84
C LYS A 387 -9.69 16.45 3.66
N PHE A 388 -9.53 15.30 4.32
CA PHE A 388 -8.31 14.49 4.27
C PHE A 388 -8.60 13.13 3.64
N ALA A 389 -7.66 12.64 2.86
CA ALA A 389 -7.68 11.31 2.27
C ALA A 389 -6.25 10.72 2.24
N GLY A 390 -6.12 9.40 2.34
CA GLY A 390 -4.83 8.71 2.30
C GLY A 390 -4.93 7.29 2.85
N SER A 391 -3.90 6.48 2.63
CA SER A 391 -3.85 5.09 3.09
C SER A 391 -3.82 4.93 4.61
N TYR A 392 -3.67 6.01 5.35
CA TYR A 392 -3.76 6.03 6.82
C TYR A 392 -5.19 5.91 7.36
N PHE A 393 -6.20 6.05 6.53
CA PHE A 393 -7.56 5.63 6.85
C PHE A 393 -7.73 4.13 6.61
N HIS A 394 -8.68 3.50 7.30
CA HIS A 394 -9.02 2.11 7.03
C HIS A 394 -9.91 1.95 5.78
N ALA A 395 -9.87 0.78 5.17
CA ALA A 395 -10.79 0.43 4.09
C ALA A 395 -12.20 0.23 4.64
N ARG A 396 -13.15 1.06 4.22
CA ARG A 396 -14.50 1.18 4.80
C ARG A 396 -15.28 -0.13 4.86
N ARG A 397 -15.11 -0.99 3.85
CA ARG A 397 -15.82 -2.28 3.75
C ARG A 397 -15.13 -3.43 4.47
N LEU A 398 -13.84 -3.28 4.81
CA LEU A 398 -13.02 -4.36 5.33
C LEU A 398 -12.72 -4.21 6.83
N GLY A 399 -13.09 -3.07 7.42
CA GLY A 399 -12.95 -2.81 8.85
C GLY A 399 -11.64 -2.12 9.25
N PRO A 400 -11.55 -1.73 10.54
CA PRO A 400 -10.53 -0.82 11.04
C PRO A 400 -9.11 -1.40 11.10
N ASP A 401 -8.94 -2.68 10.85
CA ASP A 401 -7.64 -3.35 10.83
C ASP A 401 -7.02 -3.42 9.43
N ILE A 402 -7.78 -3.12 8.36
CA ILE A 402 -7.26 -3.06 6.98
C ILE A 402 -6.89 -1.63 6.65
N VAL A 403 -5.61 -1.33 6.83
CA VAL A 403 -4.99 -0.01 6.67
C VAL A 403 -3.72 -0.11 5.83
N GLY A 404 -3.26 1.02 5.29
CA GLY A 404 -1.99 1.09 4.56
C GLY A 404 -2.04 0.47 3.16
N SER A 405 -3.22 0.12 2.66
CA SER A 405 -3.40 -0.50 1.36
C SER A 405 -3.84 0.51 0.28
N HIS A 406 -3.71 0.12 -0.96
CA HIS A 406 -4.24 0.89 -2.10
C HIS A 406 -5.76 1.03 -2.03
N GLU A 407 -6.47 -0.01 -1.53
CA GLU A 407 -7.90 0.01 -1.27
C GLU A 407 -8.28 1.05 -0.23
N SER A 408 -7.57 1.09 0.91
CA SER A 408 -7.85 2.06 1.97
C SER A 408 -7.62 3.50 1.50
N ALA A 409 -6.58 3.73 0.70
CA ALA A 409 -6.32 5.03 0.10
C ALA A 409 -7.43 5.45 -0.86
N PHE A 410 -7.85 4.55 -1.76
CA PHE A 410 -8.94 4.79 -2.70
C PHE A 410 -10.26 5.09 -2.00
N ASP A 411 -10.66 4.25 -1.05
CA ASP A 411 -11.89 4.43 -0.27
C ASP A 411 -11.91 5.75 0.50
N SER A 412 -10.77 6.17 1.04
CA SER A 412 -10.67 7.45 1.77
C SER A 412 -10.89 8.65 0.86
N GLY A 413 -10.41 8.60 -0.38
CA GLY A 413 -10.64 9.64 -1.37
C GLY A 413 -12.12 9.74 -1.77
N LEU A 414 -12.78 8.60 -1.99
CA LEU A 414 -14.22 8.57 -2.21
C LEU A 414 -14.99 9.17 -1.02
N ALA A 415 -14.61 8.80 0.22
CA ALA A 415 -15.24 9.31 1.43
C ALA A 415 -15.07 10.83 1.60
N ALA A 416 -13.87 11.35 1.29
CA ALA A 416 -13.61 12.79 1.30
C ALA A 416 -14.47 13.54 0.26
N ALA A 417 -14.56 13.00 -0.95
CA ALA A 417 -15.42 13.56 -2.00
C ALA A 417 -16.92 13.56 -1.60
N GLU A 418 -17.40 12.45 -1.03
CA GLU A 418 -18.77 12.35 -0.52
C GLU A 418 -19.04 13.34 0.62
N SER A 419 -18.02 13.62 1.46
CA SER A 419 -18.13 14.64 2.52
C SER A 419 -18.28 16.05 1.92
N VAL A 420 -17.51 16.39 0.89
CA VAL A 420 -17.65 17.66 0.14
C VAL A 420 -19.07 17.80 -0.42
N LEU A 421 -19.60 16.76 -1.07
CA LEU A 421 -20.93 16.80 -1.68
C LEU A 421 -22.06 16.90 -0.63
N ARG A 422 -21.89 16.29 0.53
CA ARG A 422 -22.86 16.43 1.66
C ARG A 422 -22.89 17.85 2.20
N ASP A 423 -21.73 18.48 2.38
CA ASP A 423 -21.65 19.85 2.89
C ASP A 423 -22.36 20.84 1.97
N ARG A 424 -22.18 20.67 0.65
CA ARG A 424 -22.93 21.43 -0.37
C ARG A 424 -24.45 21.26 -0.21
N SER A 425 -24.92 20.02 -0.09
CA SER A 425 -26.37 19.72 0.01
C SER A 425 -27.01 20.30 1.28
N LEU A 426 -26.23 20.50 2.34
CA LEU A 426 -26.69 21.15 3.58
C LEU A 426 -26.75 22.67 3.43
N ALA A 427 -25.80 23.28 2.72
CA ALA A 427 -25.78 24.71 2.46
C ALA A 427 -26.90 25.16 1.50
N ASP A 428 -27.33 24.28 0.57
CA ASP A 428 -28.41 24.55 -0.38
C ASP A 428 -29.83 24.33 0.19
N ARG A 429 -29.98 23.89 1.45
CA ARG A 429 -31.29 23.75 2.10
C ARG A 429 -31.80 25.13 2.53
N PRO A 430 -33.01 25.54 2.12
CA PRO A 430 -33.62 26.76 2.65
C PRO A 430 -33.82 26.61 4.16
N ALA A 431 -33.53 27.70 4.89
CA ALA A 431 -33.67 27.81 6.34
C ALA A 431 -35.12 27.64 6.80
#